data_9c06f7e072df3225ca921c6bbaf2b7bd
#
_entry.id   9c06f7e072df3225ca921c6bbaf2b7bd
#
_cell.length_a   1.000
_cell.length_b   1.000
_cell.length_c   1.000
_cell.angle_alpha   90.00
_cell.angle_beta   90.00
_cell.angle_gamma   90.00
#
_symmetry.space_group_name_H-M   'P 1'
#
loop_
_entity.id
_entity.type
_entity.pdbx_description
1 polymer ?
#
loop_
_entity_poly.entity_id
_entity_poly.type
_entity_poly.pdbx_seq_one_letter_code
_entity_poly.pdbx_strand_id
1 'polypeptide(L)'
;KPLDNGGPYDCPDRVPIRKPVIPVTFDLKRKEREIPKLLETGIKYIDLLYPMIKGSKTGILGGAGCGKTVIILELINNIVKAHGGACVFTGIGERIREGNELYYELEESNLLSKVMLAFGQMDQPPGARAEVVNAGLAMAEYLVAKNKDVLLFMDNLYRYIQAGQEVSTLLGRVPAETGYQPTLASEVNTVQERIRSKEDGGSITAMQAVYVPADDMTDPAVVSIFATLDGVVVLSRDLVQRGMYPAIDPLQSSCTNLDTNVVGRRHYEISQQCIQHFNKHNALKRIVAVIGLEELSKDDQRIYRRAEKLYNFMTQPFRVSEVFTGKKGEYVPLEDNIIGCERILRGDYDHMEAQDFYMIGKSPRI
;
A
#
# COMPACT_ATOMS: atom_id res chain seq x y z
N LYS A 1 3.07 -1.60 27.39
CA LYS A 1 2.59 -2.87 27.96
C LYS A 1 2.52 -3.90 26.85
N PRO A 2 2.89 -5.16 27.08
CA PRO A 2 2.59 -6.25 26.15
C PRO A 2 1.07 -6.40 25.93
N LEU A 3 0.65 -6.82 24.74
CA LEU A 3 -0.75 -6.98 24.37
C LEU A 3 -1.45 -8.08 25.18
N ASP A 4 -0.70 -9.09 25.59
CA ASP A 4 -1.16 -10.23 26.40
C ASP A 4 -1.38 -9.88 27.89
N ASN A 5 -1.35 -8.62 28.28
CA ASN A 5 -1.35 -8.14 29.66
C ASN A 5 -0.22 -8.70 30.55
N GLY A 6 0.79 -9.32 29.94
CA GLY A 6 1.99 -9.76 30.62
C GLY A 6 2.75 -8.61 31.27
N GLY A 7 3.71 -8.94 32.11
CA GLY A 7 4.64 -7.97 32.69
C GLY A 7 5.51 -7.32 31.60
N PRO A 8 6.29 -6.28 31.93
CA PRO A 8 7.27 -5.72 31.01
C PRO A 8 8.27 -6.81 30.58
N TYR A 9 8.63 -6.81 29.28
CA TYR A 9 9.68 -7.70 28.79
C TYR A 9 11.00 -7.40 29.51
N ASP A 10 11.67 -8.45 29.96
CA ASP A 10 13.04 -8.33 30.46
C ASP A 10 14.00 -8.20 29.27
N CYS A 11 14.26 -6.95 28.89
CA CYS A 11 15.14 -6.61 27.78
C CYS A 11 16.33 -5.83 28.31
N PRO A 12 17.55 -6.40 28.23
CA PRO A 12 18.77 -5.71 28.69
C PRO A 12 19.07 -4.49 27.81
N ASP A 13 18.77 -4.58 26.49
CA ASP A 13 19.04 -3.52 25.53
C ASP A 13 17.84 -2.58 25.39
N ARG A 14 18.08 -1.29 25.60
CA ARG A 14 17.09 -0.24 25.39
C ARG A 14 17.59 0.75 24.37
N VAL A 15 16.75 1.10 23.42
CA VAL A 15 17.04 2.13 22.41
C VAL A 15 16.03 3.27 22.52
N PRO A 16 16.44 4.52 22.32
CA PRO A 16 15.51 5.64 22.31
C PRO A 16 14.55 5.50 21.12
N ILE A 17 13.26 5.73 21.32
CA ILE A 17 12.24 5.70 20.25
C ILE A 17 12.33 6.95 19.36
N ARG A 18 12.71 8.09 19.91
CA ARG A 18 13.03 9.30 19.15
C ARG A 18 14.52 9.32 18.85
N LYS A 19 14.85 9.24 17.58
CA LYS A 19 16.22 9.39 17.11
C LYS A 19 16.29 10.60 16.18
N PRO A 20 17.41 11.35 16.21
CA PRO A 20 17.63 12.37 15.19
C PRO A 20 17.70 11.68 13.82
N VAL A 21 17.11 12.32 12.82
CA VAL A 21 17.30 11.88 11.42
C VAL A 21 18.79 12.00 11.12
N ILE A 22 19.44 10.88 10.81
CA ILE A 22 20.84 10.90 10.44
C ILE A 22 20.95 11.58 9.06
N PRO A 23 21.67 12.69 8.94
CA PRO A 23 21.82 13.34 7.64
C PRO A 23 22.36 12.34 6.63
N VAL A 24 21.79 12.33 5.42
CA VAL A 24 22.36 11.58 4.31
C VAL A 24 23.66 12.26 3.94
N THR A 25 24.77 11.57 4.14
CA THR A 25 26.07 12.01 3.59
C THR A 25 26.06 11.70 2.11
N PHE A 26 25.93 12.73 1.29
CA PHE A 26 26.06 12.58 -0.16
C PHE A 26 27.52 12.26 -0.49
N ASP A 27 27.80 11.05 -0.94
CA ASP A 27 29.09 10.75 -1.55
C ASP A 27 29.12 11.33 -2.97
N LEU A 28 29.65 12.53 -3.11
CA LEU A 28 29.80 13.22 -4.40
C LEU A 28 30.73 12.48 -5.38
N LYS A 29 31.46 11.45 -4.92
CA LYS A 29 32.33 10.62 -5.74
C LYS A 29 31.60 9.43 -6.38
N ARG A 30 30.40 9.10 -5.92
CA ARG A 30 29.61 8.00 -6.49
C ARG A 30 29.04 8.40 -7.85
N LYS A 31 29.67 7.92 -8.92
CA LYS A 31 29.32 8.25 -10.32
C LYS A 31 28.10 7.50 -10.85
N GLU A 32 27.69 6.42 -10.21
CA GLU A 32 26.56 5.59 -10.66
C GLU A 32 25.43 5.66 -9.64
N ARG A 33 24.24 6.06 -10.10
CA ARG A 33 23.02 5.89 -9.32
C ARG A 33 22.69 4.40 -9.30
N GLU A 34 22.66 3.79 -8.12
CA GLU A 34 22.12 2.43 -8.01
C GLU A 34 20.67 2.43 -8.50
N ILE A 35 20.37 1.48 -9.39
CA ILE A 35 18.99 1.26 -9.84
C ILE A 35 18.16 0.83 -8.62
N PRO A 36 17.06 1.52 -8.31
CA PRO A 36 16.21 1.15 -7.19
C PRO A 36 15.74 -0.30 -7.31
N LYS A 37 15.85 -1.07 -6.24
CA LYS A 37 15.42 -2.47 -6.23
C LYS A 37 13.90 -2.55 -6.06
N LEU A 38 13.22 -3.17 -7.01
CA LEU A 38 11.78 -3.45 -6.90
C LEU A 38 11.51 -4.39 -5.73
N LEU A 39 10.40 -4.16 -5.04
CA LEU A 39 9.83 -5.03 -4.03
C LEU A 39 8.59 -5.70 -4.63
N GLU A 40 8.77 -6.91 -5.15
CA GLU A 40 7.67 -7.70 -5.69
C GLU A 40 6.71 -8.10 -4.57
N THR A 41 5.45 -7.69 -4.67
CA THR A 41 4.42 -7.95 -3.67
C THR A 41 3.62 -9.21 -3.96
N GLY A 42 3.63 -9.67 -5.22
CA GLY A 42 2.81 -10.77 -5.70
C GLY A 42 1.34 -10.39 -5.90
N ILE A 43 1.01 -9.10 -5.79
CA ILE A 43 -0.33 -8.55 -6.05
C ILE A 43 -0.30 -7.83 -7.40
N LYS A 44 -1.05 -8.35 -8.38
CA LYS A 44 -1.01 -7.90 -9.77
C LYS A 44 -1.16 -6.40 -9.94
N TYR A 45 -2.17 -5.78 -9.32
CA TYR A 45 -2.39 -4.34 -9.41
C TYR A 45 -1.20 -3.54 -8.90
N ILE A 46 -0.64 -3.93 -7.74
CA ILE A 46 0.47 -3.21 -7.12
C ILE A 46 1.71 -3.36 -7.99
N ASP A 47 2.10 -4.59 -8.31
CA ASP A 47 3.36 -4.84 -9.01
C ASP A 47 3.38 -4.28 -10.42
N LEU A 48 2.25 -4.30 -11.15
CA LEU A 48 2.18 -3.80 -12.52
C LEU A 48 2.06 -2.28 -12.61
N LEU A 49 1.11 -1.69 -11.87
CA LEU A 49 0.71 -0.29 -12.06
C LEU A 49 1.27 0.65 -11.00
N TYR A 50 1.57 0.14 -9.79
CA TYR A 50 2.01 0.93 -8.64
C TYR A 50 3.24 0.31 -7.97
N PRO A 51 4.31 0.03 -8.73
CA PRO A 51 5.45 -0.74 -8.25
C PRO A 51 6.06 -0.12 -7.01
N MET A 52 6.26 -0.94 -6.00
CA MET A 52 6.98 -0.56 -4.79
C MET A 52 8.46 -0.79 -4.98
N ILE A 53 9.27 0.13 -4.52
CA ILE A 53 10.73 -0.03 -4.42
C ILE A 53 11.15 -0.10 -2.96
N LYS A 54 12.25 -0.76 -2.69
CA LYS A 54 12.80 -0.80 -1.32
C LYS A 54 13.12 0.60 -0.84
N GLY A 55 12.56 0.97 0.30
CA GLY A 55 12.70 2.32 0.87
C GLY A 55 11.61 3.31 0.47
N SER A 56 10.66 2.91 -0.38
CA SER A 56 9.56 3.78 -0.80
C SER A 56 8.43 3.86 0.25
N LYS A 57 7.60 4.87 0.07
CA LYS A 57 6.44 5.19 0.89
C LYS A 57 5.19 5.18 0.02
N THR A 58 4.31 4.21 0.23
CA THR A 58 3.07 4.07 -0.52
C THR A 58 1.87 4.33 0.40
N GLY A 59 1.02 5.26 0.01
CA GLY A 59 -0.26 5.51 0.69
C GLY A 59 -1.32 4.51 0.24
N ILE A 60 -2.17 4.08 1.15
CA ILE A 60 -3.39 3.34 0.83
C ILE A 60 -4.60 4.14 1.30
N LEU A 61 -5.45 4.49 0.35
CA LEU A 61 -6.69 5.22 0.58
C LEU A 61 -7.87 4.27 0.43
N GLY A 62 -8.83 4.37 1.31
CA GLY A 62 -10.06 3.61 1.17
C GLY A 62 -10.95 3.75 2.38
N GLY A 63 -12.25 3.82 2.13
CA GLY A 63 -13.27 3.81 3.17
C GLY A 63 -13.32 2.46 3.91
N ALA A 64 -14.07 2.43 5.01
CA ALA A 64 -14.33 1.20 5.73
C ALA A 64 -14.98 0.13 4.81
N GLY A 65 -14.53 -1.11 4.92
CA GLY A 65 -15.06 -2.23 4.14
C GLY A 65 -14.51 -2.35 2.70
N CYS A 66 -13.54 -1.53 2.29
CA CYS A 66 -12.93 -1.65 0.95
C CYS A 66 -11.82 -2.72 0.87
N GLY A 67 -11.57 -3.49 1.93
CA GLY A 67 -10.58 -4.56 1.92
C GLY A 67 -9.15 -4.12 2.24
N LYS A 68 -8.95 -2.96 2.89
CA LYS A 68 -7.63 -2.46 3.30
C LYS A 68 -6.87 -3.50 4.14
N THR A 69 -7.48 -4.02 5.20
CA THR A 69 -6.88 -5.02 6.10
C THR A 69 -6.46 -6.28 5.34
N VAL A 70 -7.31 -6.76 4.43
CA VAL A 70 -7.03 -7.96 3.62
C VAL A 70 -5.80 -7.76 2.73
N ILE A 71 -5.63 -6.58 2.12
CA ILE A 71 -4.44 -6.25 1.32
C ILE A 71 -3.20 -6.20 2.22
N ILE A 72 -3.30 -5.58 3.40
CA ILE A 72 -2.19 -5.51 4.38
C ILE A 72 -1.76 -6.93 4.80
N LEU A 73 -2.69 -7.78 5.15
CA LEU A 73 -2.41 -9.18 5.54
C LEU A 73 -1.78 -9.98 4.40
N GLU A 74 -2.28 -9.83 3.17
CA GLU A 74 -1.70 -10.49 2.00
C GLU A 74 -0.28 -10.01 1.73
N LEU A 75 -0.01 -8.71 1.86
CA LEU A 75 1.34 -8.16 1.75
C LEU A 75 2.28 -8.71 2.84
N ILE A 76 1.83 -8.77 4.08
CA ILE A 76 2.59 -9.38 5.19
C ILE A 76 2.93 -10.82 4.85
N ASN A 77 1.91 -11.61 4.44
CA ASN A 77 2.09 -13.01 4.08
C ASN A 77 3.11 -13.20 2.94
N ASN A 78 3.00 -12.38 1.91
CA ASN A 78 3.85 -12.47 0.73
C ASN A 78 5.30 -12.03 1.02
N ILE A 79 5.50 -10.92 1.74
CA ILE A 79 6.84 -10.44 2.12
C ILE A 79 7.53 -11.43 3.04
N VAL A 80 6.83 -11.97 4.02
CA VAL A 80 7.40 -12.97 4.94
C VAL A 80 7.77 -14.25 4.21
N LYS A 81 6.92 -14.77 3.33
CA LYS A 81 7.13 -16.06 2.66
C LYS A 81 8.05 -15.98 1.45
N ALA A 82 7.90 -14.93 0.62
CA ALA A 82 8.67 -14.82 -0.62
C ALA A 82 10.05 -14.18 -0.41
N HIS A 83 10.15 -13.19 0.49
CA HIS A 83 11.37 -12.42 0.66
C HIS A 83 12.10 -12.69 1.99
N GLY A 84 11.52 -13.46 2.90
CA GLY A 84 12.09 -13.69 4.24
C GLY A 84 12.25 -12.41 5.06
N GLY A 85 11.53 -11.34 4.66
CA GLY A 85 11.52 -10.03 5.29
C GLY A 85 10.84 -10.06 6.65
N ALA A 86 10.96 -8.94 7.37
CA ALA A 86 10.24 -8.72 8.62
C ALA A 86 9.17 -7.65 8.44
N CYS A 87 8.12 -7.72 9.22
CA CYS A 87 7.04 -6.74 9.18
C CYS A 87 6.89 -6.05 10.53
N VAL A 88 6.59 -4.77 10.49
CA VAL A 88 6.21 -3.98 11.66
C VAL A 88 4.86 -3.35 11.35
N PHE A 89 3.88 -3.54 12.23
CA PHE A 89 2.58 -2.89 12.12
C PHE A 89 2.43 -1.88 13.26
N THR A 90 2.05 -0.66 12.91
CA THR A 90 1.84 0.44 13.84
C THR A 90 0.41 0.92 13.73
N GLY A 91 -0.42 0.58 14.71
CA GLY A 91 -1.81 1.05 14.84
C GLY A 91 -1.89 2.36 15.60
N ILE A 92 -2.31 3.43 14.93
CA ILE A 92 -2.28 4.80 15.44
C ILE A 92 -3.71 5.32 15.56
N GLY A 93 -4.20 5.45 16.78
CA GLY A 93 -5.53 5.97 17.04
C GLY A 93 -6.66 5.11 16.47
N GLU A 94 -6.40 3.83 16.20
CA GLU A 94 -7.40 2.90 15.70
C GLU A 94 -8.29 2.34 16.81
N ARG A 95 -9.40 1.76 16.42
CA ARG A 95 -10.34 1.15 17.36
C ARG A 95 -9.77 -0.12 17.97
N ILE A 96 -10.05 -0.34 19.26
CA ILE A 96 -9.60 -1.54 19.99
C ILE A 96 -10.06 -2.83 19.26
N ARG A 97 -11.28 -2.84 18.74
CA ARG A 97 -11.82 -3.96 17.99
C ARG A 97 -10.97 -4.30 16.75
N GLU A 98 -10.59 -3.30 15.96
CA GLU A 98 -9.81 -3.50 14.74
C GLU A 98 -8.40 -4.02 15.05
N GLY A 99 -7.79 -3.56 16.15
CA GLY A 99 -6.52 -4.10 16.62
C GLY A 99 -6.60 -5.55 17.07
N ASN A 100 -7.68 -5.92 17.76
CA ASN A 100 -7.92 -7.31 18.17
C ASN A 100 -8.21 -8.22 16.97
N GLU A 101 -9.02 -7.77 16.02
CA GLU A 101 -9.30 -8.51 14.78
C GLU A 101 -8.00 -8.79 14.01
N LEU A 102 -7.15 -7.78 13.82
CA LEU A 102 -5.85 -7.96 13.17
C LEU A 102 -4.95 -8.96 13.91
N TYR A 103 -4.94 -8.92 15.25
CA TYR A 103 -4.16 -9.87 16.05
C TYR A 103 -4.60 -11.31 15.80
N TYR A 104 -5.91 -11.59 15.87
CA TYR A 104 -6.44 -12.93 15.63
C TYR A 104 -6.24 -13.38 14.17
N GLU A 105 -6.43 -12.51 13.20
CA GLU A 105 -6.19 -12.82 11.78
C GLU A 105 -4.72 -13.18 11.51
N LEU A 106 -3.77 -12.50 12.17
CA LEU A 106 -2.34 -12.83 12.09
C LEU A 106 -2.03 -14.17 12.79
N GLU A 107 -2.70 -14.47 13.90
CA GLU A 107 -2.56 -15.74 14.63
C GLU A 107 -3.08 -16.91 13.79
N GLU A 108 -4.29 -16.82 13.26
CA GLU A 108 -4.93 -17.81 12.39
C GLU A 108 -4.11 -18.05 11.10
N SER A 109 -3.51 -17.01 10.54
CA SER A 109 -2.64 -17.09 9.37
C SER A 109 -1.22 -17.59 9.68
N ASN A 110 -0.88 -17.88 10.94
CA ASN A 110 0.46 -18.24 11.43
C ASN A 110 1.54 -17.20 11.09
N LEU A 111 1.18 -15.92 11.06
CA LEU A 111 2.07 -14.80 10.76
C LEU A 111 2.52 -14.03 12.01
N LEU A 112 1.88 -14.23 13.16
CA LEU A 112 2.10 -13.45 14.38
C LEU A 112 3.57 -13.45 14.83
N SER A 113 4.29 -14.57 14.69
CA SER A 113 5.71 -14.67 15.05
C SER A 113 6.66 -13.90 14.11
N LYS A 114 6.16 -13.36 13.01
CA LYS A 114 6.91 -12.65 11.96
C LYS A 114 6.63 -11.16 11.90
N VAL A 115 5.69 -10.70 12.72
CA VAL A 115 5.24 -9.31 12.74
C VAL A 115 5.45 -8.72 14.13
N MET A 116 6.04 -7.54 14.19
CA MET A 116 6.07 -6.74 15.42
C MET A 116 4.87 -5.81 15.41
N LEU A 117 4.10 -5.79 16.49
CA LEU A 117 2.89 -4.98 16.63
C LEU A 117 3.10 -3.87 17.65
N ALA A 118 2.79 -2.64 17.29
CA ALA A 118 2.79 -1.48 18.18
C ALA A 118 1.45 -0.74 18.06
N PHE A 119 0.69 -0.63 19.15
CA PHE A 119 -0.61 0.01 19.15
C PHE A 119 -0.66 1.21 20.11
N GLY A 120 -1.16 2.33 19.60
CA GLY A 120 -1.61 3.48 20.38
C GLY A 120 -3.06 3.74 20.02
N GLN A 121 -3.99 3.01 20.66
CA GLN A 121 -5.42 2.97 20.31
C GLN A 121 -6.16 4.24 20.72
N MET A 122 -7.42 4.37 20.28
CA MET A 122 -8.24 5.59 20.50
C MET A 122 -8.46 5.96 21.96
N ASP A 123 -8.47 4.99 22.87
CA ASP A 123 -8.62 5.17 24.30
C ASP A 123 -7.38 5.71 24.99
N GLN A 124 -6.23 5.68 24.32
CA GLN A 124 -4.96 6.10 24.89
C GLN A 124 -4.81 7.63 24.85
N PRO A 125 -4.05 8.22 25.82
CA PRO A 125 -3.74 9.63 25.80
C PRO A 125 -3.10 10.09 24.48
N PRO A 126 -3.31 11.35 24.06
CA PRO A 126 -2.81 11.84 22.76
C PRO A 126 -1.28 11.72 22.63
N GLY A 127 -0.53 11.90 23.72
CA GLY A 127 0.92 11.68 23.72
C GLY A 127 1.31 10.25 23.39
N ALA A 128 0.59 9.24 23.89
CA ALA A 128 0.85 7.84 23.58
C ALA A 128 0.51 7.52 22.11
N ARG A 129 -0.61 8.06 21.60
CA ARG A 129 -1.01 7.91 20.18
C ARG A 129 -0.01 8.56 19.22
N ALA A 130 0.56 9.70 19.60
CA ALA A 130 1.61 10.35 18.81
C ALA A 130 2.94 9.57 18.85
N GLU A 131 3.33 9.05 20.03
CA GLU A 131 4.62 8.36 20.19
C GLU A 131 4.64 6.94 19.64
N VAL A 132 3.51 6.28 19.42
CA VAL A 132 3.47 4.92 18.87
C VAL A 132 4.11 4.85 17.47
N VAL A 133 4.02 5.91 16.67
CA VAL A 133 4.70 6.01 15.37
C VAL A 133 6.21 5.91 15.54
N ASN A 134 6.77 6.64 16.49
CA ASN A 134 8.19 6.60 16.80
C ASN A 134 8.62 5.22 17.32
N ALA A 135 7.77 4.55 18.10
CA ALA A 135 8.02 3.19 18.57
C ALA A 135 8.07 2.19 17.40
N GLY A 136 7.11 2.24 16.47
CA GLY A 136 7.11 1.41 15.27
C GLY A 136 8.34 1.64 14.39
N LEU A 137 8.71 2.90 14.16
CA LEU A 137 9.93 3.26 13.44
C LEU A 137 11.20 2.72 14.13
N ALA A 138 11.29 2.83 15.46
CA ALA A 138 12.44 2.30 16.19
C ALA A 138 12.54 0.77 16.08
N MET A 139 11.40 0.05 16.08
CA MET A 139 11.37 -1.39 15.83
C MET A 139 11.84 -1.73 14.41
N ALA A 140 11.39 -0.98 13.40
CA ALA A 140 11.82 -1.15 12.01
C ALA A 140 13.32 -0.89 11.85
N GLU A 141 13.83 0.22 12.42
CA GLU A 141 15.25 0.58 12.40
C GLU A 141 16.13 -0.47 13.08
N TYR A 142 15.65 -1.08 14.17
CA TYR A 142 16.36 -2.16 14.84
C TYR A 142 16.51 -3.39 13.93
N LEU A 143 15.49 -3.73 13.18
CA LEU A 143 15.54 -4.85 12.22
C LEU A 143 16.44 -4.53 11.03
N VAL A 144 16.39 -3.31 10.50
CA VAL A 144 17.28 -2.83 9.43
C VAL A 144 18.74 -2.83 9.88
N ALA A 145 19.03 -2.49 11.13
CA ALA A 145 20.37 -2.60 11.69
C ALA A 145 20.91 -4.03 11.70
N LYS A 146 20.02 -5.03 11.63
CA LYS A 146 20.34 -6.46 11.44
C LYS A 146 20.32 -6.89 9.96
N ASN A 147 20.43 -5.95 9.03
CA ASN A 147 20.41 -6.15 7.58
C ASN A 147 19.15 -6.84 7.06
N LYS A 148 17.99 -6.59 7.69
CA LYS A 148 16.69 -7.09 7.21
C LYS A 148 15.96 -6.02 6.40
N ASP A 149 15.29 -6.45 5.34
CA ASP A 149 14.27 -5.64 4.69
C ASP A 149 13.00 -5.69 5.52
N VAL A 150 12.45 -4.52 5.80
CA VAL A 150 11.30 -4.35 6.68
C VAL A 150 10.16 -3.70 5.92
N LEU A 151 8.99 -4.31 5.96
CA LEU A 151 7.75 -3.68 5.55
C LEU A 151 7.07 -3.08 6.78
N LEU A 152 6.96 -1.75 6.79
CA LEU A 152 6.35 -0.99 7.86
C LEU A 152 4.94 -0.57 7.46
N PHE A 153 3.95 -1.01 8.22
CA PHE A 153 2.57 -0.56 8.10
C PHE A 153 2.27 0.50 9.14
N MET A 154 1.64 1.59 8.72
CA MET A 154 1.14 2.65 9.60
C MET A 154 -0.35 2.84 9.36
N ASP A 155 -1.18 2.47 10.31
CA ASP A 155 -2.62 2.63 10.24
C ASP A 155 -3.13 3.38 11.50
N ASN A 156 -3.45 4.62 11.42
CA ASN A 156 -3.65 5.55 10.33
C ASN A 156 -2.79 6.81 10.52
N LEU A 157 -2.07 7.27 9.50
CA LEU A 157 -1.15 8.41 9.66
C LEU A 157 -1.89 9.75 9.91
N TYR A 158 -3.11 9.91 9.42
CA TYR A 158 -3.94 11.06 9.75
C TYR A 158 -4.21 11.14 11.26
N ARG A 159 -4.38 10.01 11.95
CA ARG A 159 -4.58 9.95 13.40
C ARG A 159 -3.34 10.39 14.19
N TYR A 160 -2.15 10.17 13.64
CA TYR A 160 -0.92 10.72 14.20
C TYR A 160 -0.96 12.26 14.26
N ILE A 161 -1.39 12.89 13.15
CA ILE A 161 -1.52 14.34 13.08
C ILE A 161 -2.58 14.85 14.09
N GLN A 162 -3.73 14.18 14.17
CA GLN A 162 -4.76 14.53 15.16
C GLN A 162 -4.23 14.44 16.59
N ALA A 163 -3.46 13.41 16.92
CA ALA A 163 -2.85 13.28 18.25
C ALA A 163 -1.85 14.43 18.51
N GLY A 164 -1.06 14.83 17.51
CA GLY A 164 -0.18 16.00 17.58
C GLY A 164 -0.95 17.30 17.81
N GLN A 165 -2.09 17.48 17.13
CA GLN A 165 -2.98 18.64 17.31
C GLN A 165 -3.52 18.70 18.75
N GLU A 166 -4.01 17.59 19.30
CA GLU A 166 -4.48 17.51 20.67
C GLU A 166 -3.37 17.85 21.66
N VAL A 167 -2.14 17.32 21.50
CA VAL A 167 -0.98 17.65 22.33
C VAL A 167 -0.64 19.14 22.24
N SER A 168 -0.64 19.72 21.04
CA SER A 168 -0.37 21.14 20.81
C SER A 168 -1.38 22.03 21.55
N THR A 169 -2.65 21.67 21.50
CA THR A 169 -3.75 22.36 22.19
C THR A 169 -3.57 22.27 23.72
N LEU A 170 -3.25 21.08 24.25
CA LEU A 170 -2.99 20.91 25.69
C LEU A 170 -1.78 21.73 26.17
N LEU A 171 -0.81 21.99 25.30
CA LEU A 171 0.34 22.85 25.60
C LEU A 171 0.03 24.35 25.43
N GLY A 172 -1.19 24.73 25.07
CA GLY A 172 -1.60 26.11 24.89
C GLY A 172 -0.98 26.81 23.67
N ARG A 173 -0.52 26.05 22.68
CA ARG A 173 0.04 26.62 21.44
C ARG A 173 -1.07 27.18 20.56
N VAL A 174 -0.80 28.34 19.95
CA VAL A 174 -1.73 28.94 18.99
C VAL A 174 -1.82 28.09 17.74
N PRO A 175 -3.02 27.63 17.34
CA PRO A 175 -3.18 26.84 16.11
C PRO A 175 -2.95 27.70 14.88
N ALA A 176 -2.62 27.05 13.75
CA ALA A 176 -2.64 27.67 12.43
C ALA A 176 -4.10 28.02 12.01
N GLU A 177 -4.27 28.79 10.94
CA GLU A 177 -5.60 29.23 10.44
C GLU A 177 -6.58 28.08 10.20
N THR A 178 -6.07 26.90 9.83
CA THR A 178 -6.85 25.69 9.58
C THR A 178 -7.13 24.84 10.83
N GLY A 179 -6.71 25.32 12.03
CA GLY A 179 -6.92 24.63 13.30
C GLY A 179 -5.87 23.56 13.62
N TYR A 180 -4.93 23.25 12.74
CA TYR A 180 -3.84 22.34 12.98
C TYR A 180 -2.68 22.98 13.78
N GLN A 181 -1.79 22.14 14.31
CA GLN A 181 -0.58 22.60 14.96
C GLN A 181 0.37 23.30 13.97
N PRO A 182 1.07 24.37 14.37
CA PRO A 182 2.01 25.07 13.49
C PRO A 182 3.22 24.23 13.07
N THR A 183 3.48 23.12 13.78
CA THR A 183 4.58 22.19 13.53
C THR A 183 4.18 21.00 12.63
N LEU A 184 2.96 20.99 12.08
CA LEU A 184 2.39 19.88 11.30
C LEU A 184 3.35 19.31 10.26
N ALA A 185 3.81 20.16 9.34
CA ALA A 185 4.67 19.71 8.24
C ALA A 185 6.02 19.15 8.73
N SER A 186 6.62 19.77 9.75
CA SER A 186 7.90 19.30 10.31
C SER A 186 7.75 17.97 11.07
N GLU A 187 6.62 17.77 11.75
CA GLU A 187 6.32 16.52 12.44
C GLU A 187 6.15 15.36 11.44
N VAL A 188 5.37 15.57 10.38
CA VAL A 188 5.18 14.59 9.31
C VAL A 188 6.52 14.27 8.64
N ASN A 189 7.29 15.29 8.24
CA ASN A 189 8.59 15.10 7.61
C ASN A 189 9.57 14.35 8.49
N THR A 190 9.60 14.62 9.81
CA THR A 190 10.46 13.90 10.75
C THR A 190 10.19 12.40 10.78
N VAL A 191 8.93 11.99 10.68
CA VAL A 191 8.52 10.59 10.58
C VAL A 191 8.92 10.01 9.21
N GLN A 192 8.61 10.72 8.15
CA GLN A 192 8.80 10.25 6.77
C GLN A 192 10.27 10.10 6.37
N GLU A 193 11.15 10.98 6.84
CA GLU A 193 12.59 10.92 6.56
C GLU A 193 13.32 9.75 7.26
N ARG A 194 12.69 9.12 8.24
CA ARG A 194 13.20 7.88 8.86
C ARG A 194 12.93 6.63 8.00
N ILE A 195 12.01 6.73 7.05
CA ILE A 195 11.64 5.64 6.15
C ILE A 195 12.54 5.71 4.91
N ARG A 196 13.51 4.80 4.84
CA ARG A 196 14.51 4.80 3.76
C ARG A 196 15.25 3.46 3.65
N SER A 197 15.96 3.28 2.54
CA SER A 197 16.96 2.22 2.38
C SER A 197 18.29 2.63 2.98
N LYS A 198 19.01 1.66 3.54
CA LYS A 198 20.40 1.81 3.93
C LYS A 198 21.29 1.39 2.76
N GLU A 199 22.37 2.13 2.47
CA GLU A 199 23.24 1.88 1.31
C GLU A 199 23.79 0.45 1.26
N ASP A 200 24.30 -0.06 2.40
CA ASP A 200 24.87 -1.41 2.51
C ASP A 200 24.09 -2.27 3.52
N GLY A 201 22.77 -2.36 3.37
CA GLY A 201 21.98 -3.09 4.36
C GLY A 201 20.50 -3.23 4.02
N GLY A 202 19.70 -3.43 5.05
CA GLY A 202 18.26 -3.54 4.92
C GLY A 202 17.57 -2.21 4.58
N SER A 203 16.30 -2.30 4.26
CA SER A 203 15.44 -1.16 3.92
C SER A 203 14.20 -1.10 4.79
N ILE A 204 13.65 0.12 5.00
CA ILE A 204 12.29 0.31 5.49
C ILE A 204 11.44 0.74 4.30
N THR A 205 10.54 -0.13 3.86
CA THR A 205 9.52 0.21 2.89
C THR A 205 8.20 0.39 3.64
N ALA A 206 7.48 1.48 3.42
CA ALA A 206 6.28 1.76 4.19
C ALA A 206 5.01 1.72 3.35
N MET A 207 3.97 1.11 3.91
CA MET A 207 2.60 1.27 3.47
C MET A 207 1.80 1.99 4.55
N GLN A 208 1.23 3.12 4.18
CA GLN A 208 0.61 4.06 5.11
C GLN A 208 -0.87 4.22 4.77
N ALA A 209 -1.73 3.79 5.68
CA ALA A 209 -3.14 4.10 5.55
C ALA A 209 -3.38 5.58 5.85
N VAL A 210 -4.08 6.24 4.96
CA VAL A 210 -4.43 7.66 5.09
C VAL A 210 -5.96 7.78 5.05
N TYR A 211 -6.50 8.42 6.07
CA TYR A 211 -7.89 8.83 6.10
C TYR A 211 -8.00 10.24 5.53
N VAL A 212 -8.94 10.44 4.63
CA VAL A 212 -9.25 11.76 4.06
C VAL A 212 -10.60 12.21 4.64
N PRO A 213 -10.62 13.22 5.52
CA PRO A 213 -11.86 13.71 6.11
C PRO A 213 -12.79 14.29 5.04
N ALA A 214 -14.05 13.87 5.04
CA ALA A 214 -15.06 14.33 4.09
C ALA A 214 -14.64 14.24 2.60
N ASP A 215 -13.72 13.35 2.27
CA ASP A 215 -13.10 13.22 0.94
C ASP A 215 -12.41 14.49 0.44
N ASP A 216 -12.01 15.39 1.37
CA ASP A 216 -11.33 16.65 1.06
C ASP A 216 -9.82 16.44 0.91
N MET A 217 -9.36 16.40 -0.33
CA MET A 217 -7.95 16.28 -0.70
C MET A 217 -7.15 17.57 -0.47
N THR A 218 -7.82 18.68 -0.14
CA THR A 218 -7.17 19.98 0.13
C THR A 218 -6.89 20.21 1.60
N ASP A 219 -7.31 19.29 2.48
CA ASP A 219 -7.01 19.34 3.90
C ASP A 219 -5.50 19.41 4.14
N PRO A 220 -4.98 20.34 4.95
CA PRO A 220 -3.53 20.53 5.15
C PRO A 220 -2.80 19.30 5.68
N ALA A 221 -3.45 18.47 6.50
CA ALA A 221 -2.85 17.23 6.98
C ALA A 221 -2.71 16.23 5.84
N VAL A 222 -3.75 16.10 5.01
CA VAL A 222 -3.77 15.23 3.84
C VAL A 222 -2.68 15.67 2.86
N VAL A 223 -2.63 16.96 2.51
CA VAL A 223 -1.62 17.54 1.61
C VAL A 223 -0.20 17.27 2.13
N SER A 224 0.04 17.47 3.44
CA SER A 224 1.36 17.25 4.05
C SER A 224 1.80 15.78 3.98
N ILE A 225 0.87 14.83 4.13
CA ILE A 225 1.16 13.40 3.99
C ILE A 225 1.48 13.08 2.52
N PHE A 226 0.59 13.47 1.61
CA PHE A 226 0.72 13.14 0.17
C PHE A 226 1.99 13.70 -0.46
N ALA A 227 2.44 14.87 -0.04
CA ALA A 227 3.71 15.46 -0.52
C ALA A 227 4.94 14.59 -0.26
N THR A 228 4.84 13.61 0.63
CA THR A 228 5.96 12.73 1.03
C THR A 228 5.85 11.32 0.49
N LEU A 229 4.74 10.96 -0.18
CA LEU A 229 4.49 9.62 -0.70
C LEU A 229 5.03 9.45 -2.12
N ASP A 230 5.60 8.29 -2.39
CA ASP A 230 6.06 7.89 -3.73
C ASP A 230 4.94 7.31 -4.60
N GLY A 231 3.85 6.87 -3.97
CA GLY A 231 2.68 6.35 -4.65
C GLY A 231 1.46 6.30 -3.74
N VAL A 232 0.30 6.25 -4.37
CA VAL A 232 -1.00 6.19 -3.68
C VAL A 232 -1.88 5.15 -4.35
N VAL A 233 -2.34 4.18 -3.57
CA VAL A 233 -3.29 3.13 -3.99
C VAL A 233 -4.66 3.48 -3.42
N VAL A 234 -5.62 3.70 -4.30
CA VAL A 234 -7.00 4.06 -3.93
C VAL A 234 -7.91 2.85 -4.05
N LEU A 235 -8.62 2.54 -2.96
CA LEU A 235 -9.61 1.46 -2.93
C LEU A 235 -11.00 2.02 -3.19
N SER A 236 -11.74 1.38 -4.09
CA SER A 236 -13.06 1.81 -4.55
C SER A 236 -14.19 0.93 -4.02
N ARG A 237 -15.22 1.57 -3.45
CA ARG A 237 -16.44 0.86 -3.06
C ARG A 237 -17.24 0.32 -4.25
N ASP A 238 -17.20 1.00 -5.38
CA ASP A 238 -17.85 0.53 -6.62
C ASP A 238 -17.28 -0.82 -7.05
N LEU A 239 -15.95 -0.97 -6.99
CA LEU A 239 -15.28 -2.23 -7.30
C LEU A 239 -15.63 -3.33 -6.29
N VAL A 240 -15.74 -3.00 -4.98
CA VAL A 240 -16.23 -3.95 -3.97
C VAL A 240 -17.63 -4.44 -4.28
N GLN A 241 -18.55 -3.52 -4.60
CA GLN A 241 -19.94 -3.88 -4.96
C GLN A 241 -20.03 -4.75 -6.21
N ARG A 242 -19.08 -4.62 -7.13
CA ARG A 242 -18.93 -5.43 -8.34
C ARG A 242 -18.19 -6.75 -8.10
N GLY A 243 -17.75 -7.01 -6.85
CA GLY A 243 -16.99 -8.22 -6.50
C GLY A 243 -15.56 -8.24 -7.03
N MET A 244 -15.00 -7.10 -7.47
CA MET A 244 -13.65 -7.01 -8.04
C MET A 244 -12.62 -6.86 -6.92
N TYR A 245 -11.87 -7.91 -6.62
CA TYR A 245 -10.86 -7.92 -5.57
C TYR A 245 -9.46 -8.26 -6.10
N PRO A 246 -8.40 -7.53 -5.64
CA PRO A 246 -8.44 -6.36 -4.75
C PRO A 246 -9.16 -5.18 -5.40
N ALA A 247 -9.91 -4.41 -4.61
CA ALA A 247 -10.75 -3.33 -5.11
C ALA A 247 -9.95 -2.04 -5.39
N ILE A 248 -8.83 -2.15 -6.06
CA ILE A 248 -7.93 -1.04 -6.40
C ILE A 248 -8.46 -0.33 -7.65
N ASP A 249 -8.69 0.98 -7.53
CA ASP A 249 -9.09 1.81 -8.67
C ASP A 249 -7.85 2.21 -9.50
N PRO A 250 -7.73 1.70 -10.74
CA PRO A 250 -6.54 1.96 -11.55
C PRO A 250 -6.48 3.37 -12.12
N LEU A 251 -7.52 4.17 -12.00
CA LEU A 251 -7.56 5.53 -12.54
C LEU A 251 -7.40 6.60 -11.47
N GLN A 252 -7.71 6.27 -10.21
CA GLN A 252 -7.53 7.18 -9.08
C GLN A 252 -6.20 6.97 -8.34
N SER A 253 -5.56 5.83 -8.56
CA SER A 253 -4.25 5.52 -7.97
C SER A 253 -3.11 6.10 -8.81
N SER A 254 -1.98 6.39 -8.17
CA SER A 254 -0.80 6.97 -8.83
C SER A 254 0.49 6.47 -8.23
N CYS A 255 1.58 6.46 -9.00
CA CYS A 255 2.90 6.06 -8.54
C CYS A 255 3.99 6.77 -9.34
N THR A 256 4.96 7.35 -8.66
CA THR A 256 6.15 7.97 -9.28
C THR A 256 7.21 6.94 -9.67
N ASN A 257 7.17 5.75 -9.06
CA ASN A 257 8.12 4.67 -9.34
C ASN A 257 7.88 3.96 -10.68
N LEU A 258 6.74 4.20 -11.33
CA LEU A 258 6.46 3.67 -12.65
C LEU A 258 7.19 4.49 -13.72
N ASP A 259 8.52 4.32 -13.78
CA ASP A 259 9.43 4.99 -14.69
C ASP A 259 10.33 3.97 -15.37
N THR A 260 10.71 4.23 -16.64
CA THR A 260 11.52 3.32 -17.46
C THR A 260 12.87 2.97 -16.87
N ASN A 261 13.46 3.88 -16.07
CA ASN A 261 14.74 3.67 -15.39
C ASN A 261 14.61 2.76 -14.15
N VAL A 262 13.40 2.61 -13.62
CA VAL A 262 13.10 1.81 -12.43
C VAL A 262 12.58 0.44 -12.82
N VAL A 263 11.51 0.40 -13.62
CA VAL A 263 10.80 -0.84 -13.95
C VAL A 263 11.25 -1.47 -15.28
N GLY A 264 12.01 -0.73 -16.08
CA GLY A 264 12.38 -1.13 -17.43
C GLY A 264 11.30 -0.83 -18.47
N ARG A 265 11.73 -0.76 -19.75
CA ARG A 265 10.89 -0.29 -20.85
C ARG A 265 9.64 -1.14 -21.09
N ARG A 266 9.80 -2.48 -21.11
CA ARG A 266 8.68 -3.39 -21.37
C ARG A 266 7.56 -3.27 -20.34
N HIS A 267 7.92 -3.29 -19.05
CA HIS A 267 6.95 -3.14 -17.97
C HIS A 267 6.23 -1.79 -18.07
N TYR A 268 6.97 -0.69 -18.26
CA TYR A 268 6.40 0.64 -18.41
C TYR A 268 5.40 0.71 -19.59
N GLU A 269 5.78 0.23 -20.78
CA GLU A 269 4.92 0.27 -21.98
C GLU A 269 3.63 -0.53 -21.78
N ILE A 270 3.70 -1.73 -21.20
CA ILE A 270 2.52 -2.56 -20.92
C ILE A 270 1.61 -1.87 -19.89
N SER A 271 2.16 -1.32 -18.82
CA SER A 271 1.39 -0.59 -17.81
C SER A 271 0.67 0.61 -18.41
N GLN A 272 1.34 1.40 -19.24
CA GLN A 272 0.74 2.55 -19.92
C GLN A 272 -0.41 2.13 -20.85
N GLN A 273 -0.24 1.04 -21.60
CA GLN A 273 -1.31 0.50 -22.44
C GLN A 273 -2.51 0.00 -21.63
N CYS A 274 -2.29 -0.64 -20.48
CA CYS A 274 -3.36 -1.04 -19.58
C CYS A 274 -4.13 0.20 -19.07
N ILE A 275 -3.44 1.24 -18.62
CA ILE A 275 -4.06 2.49 -18.15
C ILE A 275 -4.87 3.16 -19.27
N GLN A 276 -4.35 3.19 -20.51
CA GLN A 276 -5.08 3.71 -21.66
C GLN A 276 -6.37 2.94 -21.93
N HIS A 277 -6.35 1.59 -21.84
CA HIS A 277 -7.54 0.76 -22.00
C HIS A 277 -8.56 1.02 -20.89
N PHE A 278 -8.13 1.16 -19.63
CA PHE A 278 -9.01 1.50 -18.51
C PHE A 278 -9.66 2.87 -18.69
N ASN A 279 -8.90 3.87 -19.10
CA ASN A 279 -9.41 5.21 -19.40
C ASN A 279 -10.47 5.18 -20.51
N LYS A 280 -10.16 4.48 -21.62
CA LYS A 280 -11.07 4.37 -22.74
C LYS A 280 -12.35 3.60 -22.37
N HIS A 281 -12.22 2.51 -21.63
CA HIS A 281 -13.36 1.77 -21.09
C HIS A 281 -14.25 2.67 -20.20
N ASN A 282 -13.67 3.44 -19.30
CA ASN A 282 -14.43 4.35 -18.44
C ASN A 282 -15.17 5.43 -19.24
N ALA A 283 -14.54 5.98 -20.29
CA ALA A 283 -15.18 6.93 -21.21
C ALA A 283 -16.35 6.31 -21.99
N LEU A 284 -16.17 5.10 -22.45
CA LEU A 284 -17.18 4.37 -23.24
C LEU A 284 -18.32 3.79 -22.38
N LYS A 285 -18.09 3.51 -21.11
CA LYS A 285 -19.05 2.86 -20.20
C LYS A 285 -20.43 3.54 -20.20
N ARG A 286 -20.47 4.86 -20.17
CA ARG A 286 -21.74 5.63 -20.21
C ARG A 286 -22.43 5.54 -21.54
N ILE A 287 -21.68 5.53 -22.64
CA ILE A 287 -22.19 5.42 -24.00
C ILE A 287 -22.80 4.03 -24.19
N VAL A 288 -22.05 2.98 -23.81
CA VAL A 288 -22.50 1.59 -23.90
C VAL A 288 -23.79 1.36 -23.09
N ALA A 289 -23.92 1.99 -21.91
CA ALA A 289 -25.13 1.86 -21.10
C ALA A 289 -26.39 2.46 -21.76
N VAL A 290 -26.24 3.39 -22.70
CA VAL A 290 -27.36 4.08 -23.38
C VAL A 290 -27.68 3.42 -24.72
N ILE A 291 -26.67 3.20 -25.56
CA ILE A 291 -26.87 2.74 -26.95
C ILE A 291 -26.52 1.27 -27.19
N GLY A 292 -25.85 0.62 -26.24
CA GLY A 292 -25.34 -0.75 -26.40
C GLY A 292 -23.93 -0.81 -26.98
N LEU A 293 -23.25 -1.94 -26.74
CA LEU A 293 -21.87 -2.15 -27.21
C LEU A 293 -21.77 -2.28 -28.71
N GLU A 294 -22.80 -2.88 -29.35
CA GLU A 294 -22.80 -3.18 -30.79
C GLU A 294 -22.89 -1.94 -31.68
N GLU A 295 -23.34 -0.81 -31.12
CA GLU A 295 -23.43 0.47 -31.85
C GLU A 295 -22.10 1.25 -31.86
N LEU A 296 -21.10 0.78 -31.12
CA LEU A 296 -19.76 1.37 -31.14
C LEU A 296 -18.99 0.96 -32.43
N SER A 297 -17.96 1.74 -32.76
CA SER A 297 -16.99 1.36 -33.77
C SER A 297 -16.34 0.00 -33.44
N LYS A 298 -15.96 -0.80 -34.44
CA LYS A 298 -15.30 -2.10 -34.20
C LYS A 298 -14.02 -1.98 -33.34
N ASP A 299 -13.31 -0.87 -33.48
CA ASP A 299 -12.12 -0.62 -32.71
C ASP A 299 -12.46 -0.31 -31.23
N ASP A 300 -13.50 0.49 -30.99
CA ASP A 300 -13.96 0.78 -29.63
C ASP A 300 -14.54 -0.45 -28.93
N GLN A 301 -15.30 -1.29 -29.66
CA GLN A 301 -15.79 -2.58 -29.15
C GLN A 301 -14.63 -3.48 -28.71
N ARG A 302 -13.58 -3.57 -29.53
CA ARG A 302 -12.40 -4.39 -29.25
C ARG A 302 -11.66 -3.87 -28.02
N ILE A 303 -11.43 -2.56 -27.93
CA ILE A 303 -10.79 -1.93 -26.77
C ILE A 303 -11.63 -2.15 -25.50
N TYR A 304 -12.94 -1.99 -25.58
CA TYR A 304 -13.87 -2.17 -24.47
C TYR A 304 -13.81 -3.61 -23.93
N ARG A 305 -13.95 -4.62 -24.81
CA ARG A 305 -13.89 -6.04 -24.43
C ARG A 305 -12.53 -6.44 -23.86
N ARG A 306 -11.42 -5.93 -24.42
CA ARG A 306 -10.08 -6.18 -23.86
C ARG A 306 -9.88 -5.51 -22.50
N ALA A 307 -10.41 -4.33 -22.31
CA ALA A 307 -10.38 -3.66 -21.01
C ALA A 307 -11.17 -4.42 -19.94
N GLU A 308 -12.33 -5.01 -20.26
CA GLU A 308 -13.08 -5.88 -19.35
C GLU A 308 -12.26 -7.13 -18.96
N LYS A 309 -11.57 -7.75 -19.93
CA LYS A 309 -10.65 -8.86 -19.64
C LYS A 309 -9.50 -8.44 -18.75
N LEU A 310 -8.91 -7.25 -18.99
CA LEU A 310 -7.86 -6.71 -18.13
C LEU A 310 -8.37 -6.47 -16.71
N TYR A 311 -9.55 -5.84 -16.53
CA TYR A 311 -10.14 -5.66 -15.21
C TYR A 311 -10.31 -6.99 -14.47
N ASN A 312 -10.86 -8.01 -15.13
CA ASN A 312 -11.05 -9.33 -14.55
C ASN A 312 -9.71 -10.03 -14.29
N PHE A 313 -8.75 -9.95 -15.20
CA PHE A 313 -7.42 -10.52 -15.02
C PHE A 313 -6.68 -9.90 -13.85
N MET A 314 -6.86 -8.60 -13.60
CA MET A 314 -6.27 -7.93 -12.44
C MET A 314 -6.90 -8.34 -11.11
N THR A 315 -8.06 -9.00 -11.10
CA THR A 315 -8.57 -9.64 -9.88
C THR A 315 -7.71 -10.86 -9.52
N GLN A 316 -7.58 -11.11 -8.22
CA GLN A 316 -6.68 -12.15 -7.72
C GLN A 316 -7.22 -12.75 -6.43
N PRO A 317 -7.24 -14.08 -6.28
CA PRO A 317 -7.54 -14.71 -5.02
C PRO A 317 -6.36 -14.57 -4.06
N PHE A 318 -6.60 -14.07 -2.86
CA PHE A 318 -5.59 -13.92 -1.82
C PHE A 318 -5.54 -15.13 -0.89
N ARG A 319 -4.36 -15.46 -0.39
CA ARG A 319 -4.17 -16.57 0.55
C ARG A 319 -4.88 -16.34 1.87
N VAL A 320 -4.85 -15.09 2.34
CA VAL A 320 -5.52 -14.72 3.59
C VAL A 320 -7.04 -14.74 3.50
N SER A 321 -7.61 -14.79 2.30
CA SER A 321 -9.06 -14.87 2.08
C SER A 321 -9.56 -16.21 1.56
N GLU A 322 -8.72 -17.26 1.50
CA GLU A 322 -9.09 -18.60 1.01
C GLU A 322 -10.32 -19.17 1.74
N VAL A 323 -10.37 -19.01 3.07
CA VAL A 323 -11.46 -19.52 3.91
C VAL A 323 -12.81 -18.88 3.53
N PHE A 324 -12.79 -17.61 3.11
CA PHE A 324 -14.02 -16.87 2.78
C PHE A 324 -14.41 -17.01 1.30
N THR A 325 -13.45 -17.13 0.42
CA THR A 325 -13.68 -17.17 -1.03
C THR A 325 -13.84 -18.58 -1.57
N GLY A 326 -13.36 -19.58 -0.84
CA GLY A 326 -13.27 -20.97 -1.31
C GLY A 326 -12.30 -21.17 -2.49
N LYS A 327 -11.55 -20.14 -2.87
CA LYS A 327 -10.53 -20.19 -3.94
C LYS A 327 -9.15 -20.19 -3.32
N LYS A 328 -8.28 -21.04 -3.85
CA LYS A 328 -6.87 -21.09 -3.44
C LYS A 328 -6.18 -19.79 -3.83
N GLY A 329 -5.55 -19.12 -2.86
CA GLY A 329 -4.82 -17.89 -3.10
C GLY A 329 -3.50 -18.11 -3.84
N GLU A 330 -3.18 -17.17 -4.71
CA GLU A 330 -2.01 -17.26 -5.57
C GLU A 330 -1.11 -16.03 -5.43
N TYR A 331 0.18 -16.29 -5.25
CA TYR A 331 1.22 -15.28 -5.47
C TYR A 331 1.52 -15.23 -6.98
N VAL A 332 1.40 -14.05 -7.59
CA VAL A 332 1.63 -13.90 -9.03
C VAL A 332 2.94 -13.15 -9.25
N PRO A 333 3.98 -13.80 -9.80
CA PRO A 333 5.22 -13.12 -10.17
C PRO A 333 4.96 -12.00 -11.19
N LEU A 334 5.72 -10.91 -11.08
CA LEU A 334 5.59 -9.75 -11.97
C LEU A 334 5.69 -10.13 -13.46
N GLU A 335 6.61 -11.02 -13.81
CA GLU A 335 6.79 -11.45 -15.21
C GLU A 335 5.55 -12.16 -15.77
N ASP A 336 4.93 -13.06 -14.99
CA ASP A 336 3.69 -13.74 -15.38
C ASP A 336 2.53 -12.75 -15.56
N ASN A 337 2.49 -11.71 -14.74
CA ASN A 337 1.51 -10.64 -14.82
C ASN A 337 1.70 -9.80 -16.10
N ILE A 338 2.93 -9.38 -16.38
CA ILE A 338 3.29 -8.64 -17.62
C ILE A 338 2.91 -9.46 -18.86
N ILE A 339 3.28 -10.74 -18.90
CA ILE A 339 2.95 -11.64 -20.01
C ILE A 339 1.44 -11.74 -20.19
N GLY A 340 0.68 -11.90 -19.10
CA GLY A 340 -0.77 -12.00 -19.16
C GLY A 340 -1.41 -10.74 -19.74
N CYS A 341 -1.02 -9.57 -19.27
CA CYS A 341 -1.52 -8.29 -19.79
C CYS A 341 -1.11 -8.07 -21.25
N GLU A 342 0.14 -8.36 -21.61
CA GLU A 342 0.64 -8.24 -22.97
C GLU A 342 -0.18 -9.08 -23.96
N ARG A 343 -0.50 -10.33 -23.62
CA ARG A 343 -1.32 -11.22 -24.46
C ARG A 343 -2.75 -10.72 -24.64
N ILE A 344 -3.37 -10.21 -23.55
CA ILE A 344 -4.70 -9.61 -23.63
C ILE A 344 -4.68 -8.38 -24.55
N LEU A 345 -3.67 -7.51 -24.40
CA LEU A 345 -3.51 -6.30 -25.20
C LEU A 345 -3.27 -6.61 -26.70
N ARG A 346 -2.49 -7.63 -27.01
CA ARG A 346 -2.28 -8.11 -28.39
C ARG A 346 -3.54 -8.69 -29.00
N GLY A 347 -4.43 -9.27 -28.20
CA GLY A 347 -5.66 -9.90 -28.64
C GLY A 347 -5.57 -11.41 -28.80
N ASP A 348 -4.54 -12.05 -28.24
CA ASP A 348 -4.37 -13.51 -28.29
C ASP A 348 -5.57 -14.23 -27.66
N TYR A 349 -6.29 -13.54 -26.78
CA TYR A 349 -7.48 -14.03 -26.08
C TYR A 349 -8.79 -13.38 -26.54
N ASP A 350 -8.85 -12.76 -27.74
CA ASP A 350 -10.07 -12.08 -28.19
C ASP A 350 -11.26 -13.05 -28.35
N HIS A 351 -10.98 -14.37 -28.52
CA HIS A 351 -11.96 -15.45 -28.60
C HIS A 351 -12.53 -15.92 -27.26
N MET A 352 -11.93 -15.53 -26.13
CA MET A 352 -12.35 -15.91 -24.79
C MET A 352 -13.29 -14.86 -24.17
N GLU A 353 -14.12 -15.28 -23.22
CA GLU A 353 -14.98 -14.36 -22.48
C GLU A 353 -14.22 -13.64 -21.33
N ALA A 354 -14.68 -12.44 -20.97
CA ALA A 354 -14.04 -11.67 -19.89
C ALA A 354 -14.10 -12.42 -18.55
N GLN A 355 -15.14 -13.21 -18.32
CA GLN A 355 -15.34 -13.98 -17.10
C GLN A 355 -14.27 -15.06 -16.87
N ASP A 356 -13.67 -15.58 -17.94
CA ASP A 356 -12.60 -16.60 -17.85
C ASP A 356 -11.33 -16.06 -17.18
N PHE A 357 -11.19 -14.74 -17.10
CA PHE A 357 -10.07 -14.04 -16.46
C PHE A 357 -10.33 -13.62 -15.01
N TYR A 358 -11.55 -13.92 -14.50
CA TYR A 358 -11.93 -13.48 -13.16
C TYR A 358 -11.34 -14.35 -12.06
N MET A 359 -10.61 -13.73 -11.12
CA MET A 359 -10.02 -14.40 -9.96
C MET A 359 -9.11 -15.58 -10.34
N ILE A 360 -8.27 -15.38 -11.33
CA ILE A 360 -7.20 -16.31 -11.70
C ILE A 360 -5.83 -15.72 -11.30
N GLY A 361 -4.84 -16.55 -11.09
CA GLY A 361 -3.47 -16.12 -10.84
C GLY A 361 -2.75 -15.79 -12.14
N LYS A 362 -2.32 -16.84 -12.88
CA LYS A 362 -1.63 -16.71 -14.16
C LYS A 362 -2.62 -16.67 -15.33
N SER A 363 -2.19 -16.07 -16.45
CA SER A 363 -2.99 -16.11 -17.67
C SER A 363 -3.21 -17.54 -18.15
N PRO A 364 -4.36 -17.82 -18.80
CA PRO A 364 -4.63 -19.13 -19.40
C PRO A 364 -3.50 -19.54 -20.34
N ARG A 365 -3.21 -20.85 -20.42
CA ARG A 365 -2.33 -21.39 -21.45
C ARG A 365 -3.10 -21.42 -22.77
N ILE A 366 -2.49 -20.93 -23.83
CA ILE A 366 -3.01 -21.03 -25.21
C ILE A 366 -2.74 -22.44 -25.71
#